data_7f36715ba33c019ec302f6cb26bad3d7
#
_entry.id   7f36715ba33c019ec302f6cb26bad3d7
#
_cell.length_a   1.000
_cell.length_b   1.000
_cell.length_c   1.000
_cell.angle_alpha   90.00
_cell.angle_beta   90.00
_cell.angle_gamma   90.00
#
_symmetry.space_group_name_H-M   'P 1'
#
loop_
_entity.id
_entity.type
_entity.pdbx_description
1 polymer ?
#
loop_
_entity_poly.entity_id
_entity_poly.type
_entity_poly.pdbx_seq_one_letter_code
_entity_poly.pdbx_strand_id
1 'polypeptide(L)'
;MSFSTFSGPVRAGTVRYTTGTTVGSIDNTGLVVLAQSEALSLTTSTPFVLPAGAQIVSIFIDVTTTFTSGATLAVGNSTTAAAYVTAITTPAAGRQALTPTAAQLTAMSNVGTTDMQIVVTMAGTTATAGDGFITISYIQKTSSGAQDPASA
;
A
#
# COMPACT_ATOMS: atom_id res chain seq x y z
N MET A 1 19.15 25.00 18.71
CA MET A 1 19.12 23.56 18.41
C MET A 1 19.25 23.40 16.90
N SER A 2 20.25 22.67 16.44
CA SER A 2 20.44 22.37 15.02
C SER A 2 19.61 21.13 14.68
N PHE A 3 18.73 21.24 13.72
CA PHE A 3 17.99 20.08 13.19
C PHE A 3 18.83 19.46 12.07
N SER A 4 19.15 18.17 12.20
CA SER A 4 19.76 17.41 11.10
C SER A 4 18.65 16.93 10.19
N THR A 5 18.63 17.41 8.95
CA THR A 5 17.75 16.91 7.90
C THR A 5 18.51 15.84 7.11
N PHE A 6 17.98 14.62 7.09
CA PHE A 6 18.50 13.57 6.24
C PHE A 6 17.81 13.70 4.87
N SER A 7 18.58 14.02 3.83
CA SER A 7 18.10 14.12 2.45
C SER A 7 18.33 12.86 1.62
N GLY A 8 18.76 11.79 2.25
CA GLY A 8 19.03 10.49 1.63
C GLY A 8 18.24 9.35 2.26
N PRO A 9 18.23 8.16 1.65
CA PRO A 9 17.54 7.02 2.19
C PRO A 9 18.14 6.62 3.55
N VAL A 10 17.26 6.51 4.55
CA VAL A 10 17.64 5.96 5.84
C VAL A 10 17.72 4.45 5.71
N ARG A 11 18.90 3.89 5.87
CA ARG A 11 19.09 2.44 5.89
C ARG A 11 18.79 1.91 7.29
N ALA A 12 17.81 1.03 7.40
CA ALA A 12 17.50 0.30 8.62
C ALA A 12 17.27 -1.17 8.26
N GLY A 13 17.84 -2.12 9.01
CA GLY A 13 17.71 -3.57 8.80
C GLY A 13 19.02 -4.29 8.59
N THR A 14 18.98 -5.54 8.18
CA THR A 14 20.15 -6.40 8.15
C THR A 14 20.55 -6.76 6.73
N VAL A 15 21.68 -6.28 6.26
CA VAL A 15 22.33 -6.76 5.04
C VAL A 15 23.37 -7.82 5.41
N ARG A 16 23.25 -8.96 4.77
CA ARG A 16 24.18 -10.06 4.95
C ARG A 16 25.14 -10.10 3.76
N TYR A 17 26.40 -9.79 4.02
CA TYR A 17 27.48 -9.95 3.03
C TYR A 17 28.06 -11.35 3.17
N THR A 18 27.37 -12.36 2.62
CA THR A 18 27.93 -13.71 2.54
C THR A 18 27.66 -14.33 1.20
N THR A 19 28.66 -15.01 0.66
CA THR A 19 28.51 -15.97 -0.42
C THR A 19 28.66 -17.38 0.16
N GLY A 20 27.71 -18.27 -0.12
CA GLY A 20 27.74 -19.65 0.36
C GLY A 20 27.27 -19.84 1.80
N THR A 21 27.84 -20.78 2.51
CA THR A 21 27.43 -21.20 3.87
C THR A 21 28.16 -20.47 5.00
N THR A 22 29.14 -19.63 4.68
CA THR A 22 29.93 -18.90 5.68
C THR A 22 29.14 -17.69 6.17
N VAL A 23 29.06 -17.53 7.49
CA VAL A 23 28.47 -16.34 8.10
C VAL A 23 29.46 -15.19 7.96
N GLY A 24 29.13 -14.19 7.15
CA GLY A 24 29.93 -12.97 7.00
C GLY A 24 29.45 -11.83 7.90
N SER A 25 29.98 -10.64 7.66
CA SER A 25 29.51 -9.45 8.36
C SER A 25 28.04 -9.19 8.01
N ILE A 26 27.28 -8.77 9.02
CA ILE A 26 25.87 -8.44 8.90
C ILE A 26 25.73 -6.96 9.21
N ASP A 27 25.41 -6.16 8.21
CA ASP A 27 25.04 -4.78 8.40
C ASP A 27 23.51 -4.65 8.38
N ASN A 28 22.97 -3.87 9.31
CA ASN A 28 21.53 -3.66 9.35
C ASN A 28 21.12 -2.58 8.35
N THR A 29 20.61 -3.03 7.21
CA THR A 29 19.86 -2.20 6.25
C THR A 29 18.47 -2.75 6.13
N GLY A 30 17.45 -1.96 6.39
CA GLY A 30 16.07 -2.43 6.35
C GLY A 30 15.24 -1.69 5.33
N LEU A 31 14.25 -2.39 4.84
CA LEU A 31 13.14 -1.78 4.14
C LEU A 31 12.23 -1.13 5.17
N VAL A 32 11.98 0.17 5.01
CA VAL A 32 10.98 0.86 5.82
C VAL A 32 9.61 0.62 5.20
N VAL A 33 8.67 0.16 6.01
CA VAL A 33 7.27 0.13 5.61
C VAL A 33 6.73 1.55 5.73
N LEU A 34 6.34 2.11 4.61
CA LEU A 34 5.67 3.40 4.50
C LEU A 34 4.16 3.19 4.55
N ALA A 35 3.43 4.15 5.07
CA ALA A 35 1.97 4.12 5.06
C ALA A 35 1.41 5.47 4.63
N GLN A 36 0.34 5.42 3.85
CA GLN A 36 -0.48 6.58 3.49
C GLN A 36 -1.91 6.31 3.93
N SER A 37 -2.58 7.31 4.48
CA SER A 37 -3.96 7.20 4.95
C SER A 37 -4.77 8.38 4.44
N GLU A 38 -5.94 8.10 3.86
CA GLU A 38 -6.83 9.09 3.29
C GLU A 38 -8.29 8.79 3.65
N ALA A 39 -9.10 9.83 3.66
CA ALA A 39 -10.52 9.69 3.92
C ALA A 39 -11.22 8.92 2.80
N LEU A 40 -12.14 8.04 3.17
CA LEU A 40 -13.00 7.35 2.22
C LEU A 40 -14.05 8.33 1.68
N SER A 41 -14.24 8.30 0.37
CA SER A 41 -15.31 9.05 -0.31
C SER A 41 -16.43 8.09 -0.72
N LEU A 42 -17.66 8.59 -0.81
CA LEU A 42 -18.80 7.83 -1.35
C LEU A 42 -18.73 7.65 -2.87
N THR A 43 -17.72 8.22 -3.51
CA THR A 43 -17.47 8.13 -4.94
C THR A 43 -16.09 7.56 -5.21
N THR A 44 -15.85 7.13 -6.45
CA THR A 44 -14.51 6.72 -6.89
C THR A 44 -13.52 7.87 -6.71
N SER A 45 -12.37 7.57 -6.10
CA SER A 45 -11.30 8.53 -5.83
C SER A 45 -9.93 7.93 -6.15
N THR A 46 -8.92 8.78 -6.28
CA THR A 46 -7.52 8.39 -6.48
C THR A 46 -6.64 8.95 -5.35
N PRO A 47 -6.82 8.44 -4.12
CA PRO A 47 -6.21 9.05 -2.95
C PRO A 47 -4.70 8.88 -2.85
N PHE A 48 -4.14 7.85 -3.51
CA PHE A 48 -2.75 7.49 -3.34
C PHE A 48 -1.99 7.45 -4.66
N VAL A 49 -0.71 7.82 -4.59
CA VAL A 49 0.29 7.51 -5.62
C VAL A 49 1.40 6.71 -4.97
N LEU A 50 1.66 5.51 -5.49
CA LEU A 50 2.77 4.68 -5.06
C LEU A 50 3.92 4.81 -6.05
N PRO A 51 5.17 4.89 -5.57
CA PRO A 51 6.33 4.97 -6.45
C PRO A 51 6.53 3.68 -7.24
N ALA A 52 7.16 3.82 -8.40
CA ALA A 52 7.54 2.69 -9.25
C ALA A 52 8.28 1.61 -8.46
N GLY A 53 7.96 0.35 -8.73
CA GLY A 53 8.56 -0.80 -8.05
C GLY A 53 8.10 -1.02 -6.61
N ALA A 54 7.16 -0.22 -6.09
CA ALA A 54 6.63 -0.44 -4.75
C ALA A 54 5.95 -1.80 -4.60
N GLN A 55 6.06 -2.39 -3.43
CA GLN A 55 5.32 -3.57 -3.02
C GLN A 55 4.29 -3.16 -1.97
N ILE A 56 3.02 -3.43 -2.23
CA ILE A 56 1.95 -3.24 -1.26
C ILE A 56 2.03 -4.37 -0.23
N VAL A 57 2.09 -4.01 1.04
CA VAL A 57 2.18 -4.96 2.17
C VAL A 57 0.79 -5.26 2.72
N SER A 58 -0.02 -4.22 2.91
CA SER A 58 -1.38 -4.37 3.44
C SER A 58 -2.26 -3.20 3.02
N ILE A 59 -3.55 -3.45 2.96
CA ILE A 59 -4.58 -2.44 2.80
C ILE A 59 -5.64 -2.72 3.88
N PHE A 60 -6.02 -1.69 4.61
CA PHE A 60 -7.11 -1.78 5.58
C PHE A 60 -7.95 -0.50 5.59
N ILE A 61 -9.15 -0.63 6.07
CA ILE A 61 -10.09 0.48 6.27
C ILE A 61 -10.46 0.60 7.74
N ASP A 62 -10.57 1.83 8.20
CA ASP A 62 -11.13 2.19 9.50
C ASP A 62 -12.45 2.93 9.25
N VAL A 63 -13.55 2.24 9.43
CA VAL A 63 -14.90 2.80 9.22
C VAL A 63 -15.39 3.41 10.52
N THR A 64 -15.59 4.71 10.53
CA THR A 64 -16.09 5.45 11.69
C THR A 64 -17.61 5.48 11.70
N THR A 65 -18.23 5.61 10.52
CA THR A 65 -19.67 5.50 10.34
C THR A 65 -19.99 4.47 9.29
N THR A 66 -20.78 3.46 9.65
CA THR A 66 -21.16 2.37 8.72
C THR A 66 -21.72 2.93 7.42
N PHE A 67 -21.21 2.42 6.31
CA PHE A 67 -21.74 2.77 5.00
C PHE A 67 -23.14 2.18 4.82
N THR A 68 -24.02 2.97 4.20
CA THR A 68 -25.40 2.52 3.96
C THR A 68 -25.47 1.31 3.05
N SER A 69 -26.53 0.54 3.16
CA SER A 69 -26.77 -0.69 2.42
C SER A 69 -26.50 -0.56 0.92
N GLY A 70 -25.84 -1.55 0.36
CA GLY A 70 -25.49 -1.63 -1.04
C GLY A 70 -24.18 -0.93 -1.43
N ALA A 71 -23.48 -0.26 -0.50
CA ALA A 71 -22.15 0.24 -0.77
C ALA A 71 -21.15 -0.91 -0.99
N THR A 72 -20.31 -0.79 -2.00
CA THR A 72 -19.20 -1.70 -2.25
C THR A 72 -17.90 -0.93 -2.37
N LEU A 73 -16.80 -1.47 -1.87
CA LEU A 73 -15.48 -0.88 -1.96
C LEU A 73 -14.52 -1.84 -2.65
N ALA A 74 -13.87 -1.37 -3.70
CA ALA A 74 -12.79 -2.07 -4.38
C ALA A 74 -11.53 -1.19 -4.41
N VAL A 75 -10.37 -1.81 -4.45
CA VAL A 75 -9.09 -1.11 -4.57
C VAL A 75 -8.32 -1.66 -5.76
N GLY A 76 -7.90 -0.77 -6.63
CA GLY A 76 -7.19 -1.13 -7.84
C GLY A 76 -6.33 0.02 -8.38
N ASN A 77 -6.21 0.05 -9.69
CA ASN A 77 -5.47 1.09 -10.42
C ASN A 77 -6.32 1.64 -11.57
N SER A 78 -5.78 2.58 -12.32
CA SER A 78 -6.47 3.23 -13.45
C SER A 78 -6.91 2.26 -14.55
N THR A 79 -6.30 1.09 -14.64
CA THR A 79 -6.62 0.07 -15.66
C THR A 79 -7.60 -0.97 -15.14
N THR A 80 -7.47 -1.36 -13.87
CA THR A 80 -8.27 -2.43 -13.26
C THR A 80 -8.74 -2.00 -11.87
N ALA A 81 -10.03 -1.72 -11.74
CA ALA A 81 -10.64 -1.18 -10.53
C ALA A 81 -10.52 -2.08 -9.29
N ALA A 82 -10.30 -3.38 -9.46
CA ALA A 82 -10.15 -4.36 -8.39
C ALA A 82 -8.81 -5.11 -8.47
N ALA A 83 -7.75 -4.44 -8.95
CA ALA A 83 -6.43 -5.06 -9.12
C ALA A 83 -5.84 -5.57 -7.82
N TYR A 84 -6.14 -4.94 -6.69
CA TYR A 84 -5.55 -5.24 -5.39
C TYR A 84 -6.56 -5.79 -4.39
N VAL A 85 -7.81 -5.36 -4.44
CA VAL A 85 -8.88 -5.85 -3.58
C VAL A 85 -10.18 -5.93 -4.37
N THR A 86 -10.79 -7.12 -4.38
CA THR A 86 -12.13 -7.31 -4.93
C THR A 86 -13.16 -6.58 -4.07
N ALA A 87 -14.23 -6.12 -4.69
CA ALA A 87 -15.28 -5.38 -4.01
C ALA A 87 -15.79 -6.11 -2.76
N ILE A 88 -15.69 -5.45 -1.62
CA ILE A 88 -16.34 -5.85 -0.39
C ILE A 88 -17.67 -5.12 -0.26
N THR A 89 -18.69 -5.79 0.26
CA THR A 89 -20.03 -5.23 0.39
C THR A 89 -20.23 -4.62 1.77
N THR A 90 -20.79 -3.42 1.80
CA THR A 90 -21.25 -2.71 3.00
C THR A 90 -20.18 -2.70 4.12
N PRO A 91 -19.14 -1.89 4.01
CA PRO A 91 -18.13 -1.78 5.05
C PRO A 91 -18.77 -1.41 6.40
N ALA A 92 -18.69 -2.33 7.36
CA ALA A 92 -19.21 -2.13 8.71
C ALA A 92 -18.26 -1.25 9.54
N ALA A 93 -18.77 -0.63 10.60
CA ALA A 93 -17.95 0.17 11.51
C ALA A 93 -16.83 -0.65 12.15
N GLY A 94 -15.68 -0.02 12.33
CA GLY A 94 -14.46 -0.61 12.89
C GLY A 94 -13.37 -0.85 11.84
N ARG A 95 -12.26 -1.40 12.32
CA ARG A 95 -11.13 -1.74 11.44
C ARG A 95 -11.37 -3.04 10.72
N GLN A 96 -11.17 -3.02 9.41
CA GLN A 96 -11.26 -4.20 8.55
C GLN A 96 -9.99 -4.31 7.70
N ALA A 97 -9.31 -5.45 7.79
CA ALA A 97 -8.25 -5.81 6.86
C ALA A 97 -8.89 -6.31 5.56
N LEU A 98 -8.46 -5.76 4.44
CA LEU A 98 -8.92 -6.20 3.14
C LEU A 98 -8.09 -7.41 2.70
N THR A 99 -8.77 -8.51 2.36
CA THR A 99 -8.14 -9.80 2.05
C THR A 99 -8.00 -9.98 0.53
N PRO A 100 -6.79 -9.80 -0.03
CA PRO A 100 -6.55 -10.03 -1.46
C PRO A 100 -6.59 -11.52 -1.81
N THR A 101 -6.98 -11.83 -3.03
CA THR A 101 -6.82 -13.15 -3.64
C THR A 101 -5.36 -13.41 -4.02
N ALA A 102 -5.00 -14.66 -4.36
CA ALA A 102 -3.64 -15.00 -4.81
C ALA A 102 -3.19 -14.17 -6.03
N ALA A 103 -4.08 -13.92 -6.98
CA ALA A 103 -3.77 -13.09 -8.15
C ALA A 103 -3.52 -11.63 -7.76
N GLN A 104 -4.30 -11.10 -6.82
CA GLN A 104 -4.12 -9.75 -6.29
C GLN A 104 -2.82 -9.61 -5.47
N LEU A 105 -2.46 -10.62 -4.69
CA LEU A 105 -1.16 -10.67 -3.99
C LEU A 105 0.01 -10.60 -4.98
N THR A 106 -0.12 -11.28 -6.14
CA THR A 106 0.87 -11.18 -7.21
C THR A 106 0.96 -9.75 -7.76
N ALA A 107 -0.18 -9.10 -8.00
CA ALA A 107 -0.21 -7.70 -8.44
C ALA A 107 0.35 -6.74 -7.38
N MET A 108 0.12 -7.01 -6.09
CA MET A 108 0.63 -6.22 -4.97
C MET A 108 2.15 -6.37 -4.79
N SER A 109 2.77 -7.44 -5.28
CA SER A 109 4.20 -7.69 -5.13
C SER A 109 5.07 -6.68 -5.88
N ASN A 110 4.53 -6.05 -6.93
CA ASN A 110 5.18 -4.98 -7.69
C ASN A 110 4.11 -4.18 -8.43
N VAL A 111 3.98 -2.91 -8.10
CA VAL A 111 2.99 -2.01 -8.72
C VAL A 111 3.34 -1.61 -10.17
N GLY A 112 4.55 -1.92 -10.64
CA GLY A 112 4.99 -1.64 -12.01
C GLY A 112 6.23 -0.75 -12.07
N THR A 113 6.62 -0.37 -13.30
CA THR A 113 7.85 0.38 -13.59
C THR A 113 7.65 1.90 -13.61
N THR A 114 6.44 2.37 -13.40
CA THR A 114 6.07 3.79 -13.30
C THR A 114 5.28 4.01 -12.03
N ASP A 115 5.20 5.25 -11.57
CA ASP A 115 4.38 5.63 -10.44
C ASP A 115 2.92 5.23 -10.69
N MET A 116 2.32 4.57 -9.70
CA MET A 116 0.99 3.98 -9.82
C MET A 116 -0.03 4.77 -9.01
N GLN A 117 -1.04 5.29 -9.69
CA GLN A 117 -2.23 5.82 -9.01
C GLN A 117 -3.09 4.68 -8.49
N ILE A 118 -3.37 4.70 -7.19
CA ILE A 118 -4.30 3.76 -6.57
C ILE A 118 -5.70 4.34 -6.64
N VAL A 119 -6.59 3.58 -7.24
CA VAL A 119 -8.00 3.95 -7.38
C VAL A 119 -8.80 3.20 -6.32
N VAL A 120 -9.51 3.95 -5.51
CA VAL A 120 -10.48 3.43 -4.55
C VAL A 120 -11.86 3.64 -5.14
N THR A 121 -12.51 2.56 -5.52
CA THR A 121 -13.84 2.59 -6.11
C THR A 121 -14.86 2.32 -5.04
N MET A 122 -15.66 3.34 -4.73
CA MET A 122 -16.86 3.20 -3.92
C MET A 122 -18.06 3.20 -4.86
N ALA A 123 -18.83 2.12 -4.86
CA ALA A 123 -19.99 1.95 -5.70
C ALA A 123 -21.19 1.53 -4.85
N GLY A 124 -22.38 1.79 -5.36
CA GLY A 124 -23.65 1.49 -4.70
C GLY A 124 -24.64 2.61 -4.95
N THR A 125 -25.73 2.31 -5.59
CA THR A 125 -26.75 3.30 -6.01
C THR A 125 -27.51 3.93 -4.85
N THR A 126 -27.35 3.38 -3.65
CA THR A 126 -28.11 3.79 -2.44
C THR A 126 -27.21 4.20 -1.28
N ALA A 127 -25.91 4.22 -1.44
CA ALA A 127 -25.01 4.68 -0.40
C ALA A 127 -25.13 6.21 -0.23
N THR A 128 -25.80 6.65 0.81
CA THR A 128 -26.03 8.07 1.13
C THR A 128 -25.27 8.55 2.35
N ALA A 129 -24.71 7.64 3.12
CA ALA A 129 -23.93 7.91 4.32
C ALA A 129 -22.86 6.85 4.50
N GLY A 130 -21.83 7.20 5.23
CA GLY A 130 -20.67 6.39 5.61
C GLY A 130 -19.45 7.29 5.69
N ASP A 131 -18.56 6.97 6.62
CA ASP A 131 -17.31 7.71 6.82
C ASP A 131 -16.22 6.79 7.32
N GLY A 132 -14.97 7.13 7.02
CA GLY A 132 -13.82 6.36 7.44
C GLY A 132 -12.54 6.75 6.72
N PHE A 133 -11.53 5.95 6.95
CA PHE A 133 -10.22 6.11 6.33
C PHE A 133 -9.79 4.81 5.67
N ILE A 134 -9.06 4.92 4.57
CA ILE A 134 -8.32 3.82 3.98
C ILE A 134 -6.83 4.04 4.19
N THR A 135 -6.13 3.01 4.60
CA THR A 135 -4.68 3.04 4.77
C THR A 135 -4.04 1.96 3.91
N ILE A 136 -3.03 2.36 3.15
CA ILE A 136 -2.19 1.48 2.37
C ILE A 136 -0.77 1.50 2.92
N SER A 137 -0.23 0.33 3.22
CA SER A 137 1.16 0.16 3.64
C SER A 137 1.96 -0.48 2.53
N TYR A 138 3.12 0.05 2.24
CA TYR A 138 3.97 -0.42 1.14
C TYR A 138 5.46 -0.31 1.47
N ILE A 139 6.25 -1.08 0.76
CA ILE A 139 7.71 -1.03 0.76
C ILE A 139 8.15 -0.55 -0.61
N GLN A 140 9.01 0.46 -0.66
CA GLN A 140 9.62 0.87 -1.91
C GLN A 140 10.80 -0.03 -2.22
N LYS A 141 10.75 -0.70 -3.36
CA LYS A 141 11.89 -1.46 -3.91
C LYS A 141 12.66 -0.58 -4.88
N THR A 142 13.93 -0.88 -5.07
CA THR A 142 14.72 -0.24 -6.14
C THR A 142 14.27 -0.73 -7.52
N SER A 143 14.53 0.05 -8.55
CA SER A 143 14.18 -0.29 -9.94
C SER A 143 14.78 -1.60 -10.44
N SER A 144 15.86 -2.07 -9.83
CA SER A 144 16.52 -3.34 -10.14
C SER A 144 15.91 -4.54 -9.39
N GLY A 145 14.90 -4.33 -8.54
CA GLY A 145 14.38 -5.35 -7.62
C GLY A 145 15.34 -5.69 -6.48
N ALA A 146 16.49 -5.05 -6.41
CA ALA A 146 17.40 -5.14 -5.29
C ALA A 146 16.77 -4.47 -4.06
N GLN A 147 17.05 -5.00 -2.88
CA GLN A 147 16.50 -4.46 -1.64
C GLN A 147 17.25 -3.20 -1.17
N ASP A 148 18.35 -2.87 -1.81
CA ASP A 148 19.12 -1.68 -1.49
C ASP A 148 18.72 -0.52 -2.41
N PRO A 149 18.37 0.65 -1.87
CA PRO A 149 18.29 1.85 -2.68
C PRO A 149 19.68 2.11 -3.27
N ALA A 150 19.75 2.29 -4.60
CA ALA A 150 20.98 2.70 -5.22
C ALA A 150 21.48 3.98 -4.55
N SER A 151 22.72 3.97 -4.07
CA SER A 151 23.34 5.21 -3.62
C SER A 151 23.46 6.14 -4.82
N ALA A 152 22.87 7.32 -4.72
CA ALA A 152 23.07 8.38 -5.68
C ALA A 152 24.51 8.88 -5.63
#